data_add198cb2a625c8a9572eaca6f181882
#
_entry.id   add198cb2a625c8a9572eaca6f181882
#
_cell.length_a   1.000
_cell.length_b   1.000
_cell.length_c   1.000
_cell.angle_alpha   90.00
_cell.angle_beta   90.00
_cell.angle_gamma   90.00
#
_symmetry.space_group_name_H-M   'P 1'
#
loop_
_entity.id
_entity.type
_entity.pdbx_description
1 polymer ?
#
loop_
_entity_poly.entity_id
_entity_poly.type
_entity_poly.pdbx_seq_one_letter_code
_entity_poly.pdbx_strand_id
1 'polypeptide(L)'
;MKKISILFIFSLILGLFVSEVSAAGPRLKQRPKHVVLVAFDGLSAVAIRNHPMPNFNRLMKEGASTLNNRSILPSSSAPNWASMFTGVGPELHGYTTWGSKTPEIPPFITNQYGRFPGLYGLLRDTHPKAELGYIYEWDGMKYL
;
A
#
# COMPACT_ATOMS: atom_id res chain seq x y z
N MET A 1 57.99 -0.72 -8.70
CA MET A 1 57.49 -1.07 -7.36
C MET A 1 56.64 0.07 -6.81
N LYS A 2 55.49 -0.23 -6.17
CA LYS A 2 54.62 0.68 -5.40
C LYS A 2 53.52 1.48 -6.12
N LYS A 3 52.79 0.89 -7.08
CA LYS A 3 51.52 1.48 -7.56
C LYS A 3 50.24 0.69 -7.18
N ILE A 4 50.39 -0.42 -6.48
CA ILE A 4 49.25 -1.30 -6.10
C ILE A 4 48.63 -0.92 -4.75
N SER A 5 49.34 -0.19 -3.88
CA SER A 5 48.87 0.11 -2.51
C SER A 5 47.81 1.21 -2.43
N ILE A 6 47.72 2.12 -3.38
CA ILE A 6 46.78 3.26 -3.30
C ILE A 6 45.38 2.82 -3.70
N LEU A 7 45.23 1.89 -4.65
CA LEU A 7 43.88 1.39 -5.04
C LEU A 7 43.24 0.53 -3.95
N PHE A 8 44.07 -0.23 -3.21
CA PHE A 8 43.58 -1.06 -2.09
C PHE A 8 43.15 -0.25 -0.89
N ILE A 9 43.80 0.88 -0.62
CA ILE A 9 43.40 1.79 0.49
C ILE A 9 42.11 2.53 0.14
N PHE A 10 41.88 2.90 -1.12
CA PHE A 10 40.67 3.56 -1.57
C PHE A 10 39.42 2.63 -1.52
N SER A 11 39.58 1.35 -1.84
CA SER A 11 38.51 0.36 -1.75
C SER A 11 38.17 0.00 -0.28
N LEU A 12 39.15 0.03 0.61
CA LEU A 12 38.94 -0.22 2.05
C LEU A 12 38.24 0.94 2.73
N ILE A 13 38.52 2.19 2.33
CA ILE A 13 37.84 3.39 2.88
C ILE A 13 36.42 3.51 2.34
N LEU A 14 36.15 3.12 1.08
CA LEU A 14 34.81 3.14 0.51
C LEU A 14 33.89 2.06 1.14
N GLY A 15 34.47 0.95 1.62
CA GLY A 15 33.73 -0.10 2.34
C GLY A 15 33.29 0.28 3.77
N LEU A 16 33.92 1.29 4.38
CA LEU A 16 33.59 1.74 5.74
C LEU A 16 32.45 2.79 5.79
N PHE A 17 32.02 3.32 4.63
CA PHE A 17 30.93 4.27 4.53
C PHE A 17 29.60 3.67 4.04
N VAL A 18 29.50 2.36 3.90
CA VAL A 18 28.17 1.73 3.83
C VAL A 18 27.61 1.71 5.25
N SER A 19 27.21 2.89 5.72
CA SER A 19 26.28 2.97 6.85
C SER A 19 25.04 2.18 6.41
N GLU A 20 24.82 1.03 7.05
CA GLU A 20 23.54 0.37 6.96
C GLU A 20 22.49 1.41 7.36
N VAL A 21 21.81 1.97 6.36
CA VAL A 21 20.56 2.69 6.59
C VAL A 21 19.59 1.60 7.05
N SER A 22 19.70 1.28 8.34
CA SER A 22 18.70 0.48 9.01
C SER A 22 17.39 1.25 8.90
N ALA A 23 16.55 0.84 7.99
CA ALA A 23 15.17 1.31 7.87
C ALA A 23 14.31 0.84 9.07
N ALA A 24 14.91 0.82 10.26
CA ALA A 24 14.20 0.63 11.50
C ALA A 24 13.43 1.93 11.78
N GLY A 25 12.26 2.07 11.19
CA GLY A 25 11.27 3.04 11.67
C GLY A 25 11.07 2.88 13.19
N PRO A 26 10.56 3.90 13.87
CA PRO A 26 10.37 3.86 15.30
C PRO A 26 9.61 2.57 15.69
N ARG A 27 10.26 1.69 16.45
CA ARG A 27 9.60 0.48 16.96
C ARG A 27 8.44 0.92 17.81
N LEU A 28 7.22 0.63 17.36
CA LEU A 28 6.03 0.83 18.18
C LEU A 28 6.25 0.07 19.49
N LYS A 29 6.16 0.77 20.60
CA LYS A 29 6.33 0.18 21.95
C LYS A 29 5.31 -0.92 22.24
N GLN A 30 4.17 -0.90 21.55
CA GLN A 30 3.16 -1.96 21.55
C GLN A 30 2.65 -2.18 20.13
N ARG A 31 2.44 -3.43 19.75
CA ARG A 31 1.73 -3.74 18.49
C ARG A 31 0.26 -3.39 18.64
N PRO A 32 -0.36 -2.73 17.66
CA PRO A 32 -1.78 -2.45 17.71
C PRO A 32 -2.56 -3.77 17.83
N LYS A 33 -3.57 -3.81 18.70
CA LYS A 33 -4.46 -4.98 18.85
C LYS A 33 -5.47 -5.05 17.69
N HIS A 34 -5.85 -3.90 17.19
CA HIS A 34 -6.83 -3.77 16.11
C HIS A 34 -6.32 -2.78 15.08
N VAL A 35 -6.59 -3.04 13.81
CA VAL A 35 -6.36 -2.13 12.69
C VAL A 35 -7.69 -1.93 11.98
N VAL A 36 -8.09 -0.69 11.81
CA VAL A 36 -9.31 -0.31 11.10
C VAL A 36 -8.92 0.49 9.88
N LEU A 37 -9.24 -0.03 8.69
CA LEU A 37 -9.10 0.69 7.43
C LEU A 37 -10.45 1.30 7.09
N VAL A 38 -10.55 2.64 7.13
CA VAL A 38 -11.75 3.37 6.70
C VAL A 38 -11.43 4.08 5.40
N ALA A 39 -12.19 3.79 4.37
CA ALA A 39 -11.93 4.31 3.04
C ALA A 39 -13.19 4.96 2.44
N PHE A 40 -12.99 6.06 1.73
CA PHE A 40 -14.05 6.86 1.11
C PHE A 40 -13.76 6.99 -0.38
N ASP A 41 -14.70 6.53 -1.21
CA ASP A 41 -14.64 6.79 -2.65
C ASP A 41 -14.95 8.26 -2.94
N GLY A 42 -14.30 8.84 -3.93
CA GLY A 42 -14.54 10.23 -4.36
C GLY A 42 -14.11 11.32 -3.38
N LEU A 43 -13.51 11.00 -2.24
CA LEU A 43 -13.05 12.01 -1.29
C LEU A 43 -11.80 12.72 -1.81
N SER A 44 -11.96 14.00 -2.14
CA SER A 44 -10.90 14.84 -2.73
C SER A 44 -10.07 15.55 -1.67
N ALA A 45 -8.75 15.61 -1.87
CA ALA A 45 -7.86 16.43 -1.06
C ALA A 45 -8.22 17.93 -1.10
N VAL A 46 -8.78 18.41 -2.21
CA VAL A 46 -9.28 19.79 -2.34
C VAL A 46 -10.48 20.02 -1.41
N ALA A 47 -11.38 19.07 -1.33
CA ALA A 47 -12.52 19.15 -0.40
C ALA A 47 -12.04 19.20 1.05
N ILE A 48 -11.07 18.37 1.44
CA ILE A 48 -10.50 18.36 2.80
C ILE A 48 -9.85 19.69 3.14
N ARG A 49 -9.14 20.32 2.18
CA ARG A 49 -8.48 21.62 2.40
C ARG A 49 -9.46 22.79 2.53
N ASN A 50 -10.54 22.76 1.77
CA ASN A 50 -11.39 23.94 1.56
C ASN A 50 -12.68 23.94 2.38
N HIS A 51 -12.98 22.82 3.06
CA HIS A 51 -14.20 22.70 3.86
C HIS A 51 -13.88 22.34 5.32
N PRO A 52 -14.73 22.77 6.28
CA PRO A 52 -14.57 22.39 7.68
C PRO A 52 -14.81 20.89 7.85
N MET A 53 -13.74 20.17 8.17
CA MET A 53 -13.77 18.73 8.44
C MET A 53 -13.09 18.44 9.80
N PRO A 54 -13.75 18.76 10.93
CA PRO A 54 -13.12 18.77 12.24
C PRO A 54 -12.53 17.43 12.64
N ASN A 55 -13.17 16.32 12.30
CA ASN A 55 -12.68 14.98 12.60
C ASN A 55 -11.45 14.61 11.75
N PHE A 56 -11.44 14.91 10.46
CA PHE A 56 -10.26 14.75 9.61
C PHE A 56 -9.10 15.62 10.11
N ASN A 57 -9.37 16.89 10.42
CA ASN A 57 -8.35 17.80 10.92
C ASN A 57 -7.74 17.31 12.24
N ARG A 58 -8.55 16.73 13.13
CA ARG A 58 -8.07 16.12 14.37
C ARG A 58 -7.18 14.90 14.08
N LEU A 59 -7.62 13.98 13.22
CA LEU A 59 -6.85 12.79 12.84
C LEU A 59 -5.52 13.17 12.17
N MET A 60 -5.52 14.15 11.28
CA MET A 60 -4.29 14.66 10.63
C MET A 60 -3.32 15.27 11.64
N LYS A 61 -3.82 15.94 12.67
CA LYS A 61 -2.99 16.54 13.73
C LYS A 61 -2.40 15.50 14.68
N GLU A 62 -3.14 14.44 14.98
CA GLU A 62 -2.74 13.39 15.93
C GLU A 62 -1.93 12.26 15.29
N GLY A 63 -1.96 12.14 13.95
CA GLY A 63 -1.34 11.07 13.19
C GLY A 63 -0.41 11.56 12.08
N ALA A 64 -0.13 10.67 11.14
CA ALA A 64 0.58 10.99 9.90
C ALA A 64 -0.40 11.12 8.75
N SER A 65 -0.27 12.14 7.93
CA SER A 65 -1.18 12.41 6.82
C SER A 65 -0.48 12.99 5.59
N THR A 66 -1.08 12.77 4.43
CA THR A 66 -0.70 13.45 3.19
C THR A 66 -1.96 13.79 2.40
N LEU A 67 -1.97 14.95 1.78
CA LEU A 67 -3.00 15.39 0.83
C LEU A 67 -2.47 15.44 -0.61
N ASN A 68 -1.32 14.85 -0.87
CA ASN A 68 -0.65 14.83 -2.17
C ASN A 68 -0.66 13.45 -2.83
N ASN A 69 -1.48 12.53 -2.32
CA ASN A 69 -1.66 11.24 -2.95
C ASN A 69 -2.39 11.36 -4.29
N ARG A 70 -2.10 10.46 -5.22
CA ARG A 70 -2.77 10.37 -6.51
C ARG A 70 -3.39 9.00 -6.67
N SER A 71 -4.56 8.95 -7.33
CA SER A 71 -5.12 7.69 -7.81
C SER A 71 -4.23 7.08 -8.89
N ILE A 72 -4.35 5.78 -9.07
CA ILE A 72 -3.75 5.11 -10.24
C ILE A 72 -4.57 5.41 -11.50
N LEU A 73 -4.00 5.12 -12.67
CA LEU A 73 -4.73 5.20 -13.93
C LEU A 73 -5.12 3.80 -14.41
N PRO A 74 -6.33 3.62 -14.97
CA PRO A 74 -7.40 4.62 -15.08
C PRO A 74 -7.98 5.00 -13.71
N SER A 75 -8.29 6.29 -13.55
CA SER A 75 -8.86 6.83 -12.30
C SER A 75 -10.34 6.45 -12.18
N SER A 76 -10.61 5.19 -11.87
CA SER A 76 -11.95 4.68 -11.62
C SER A 76 -11.97 3.72 -10.42
N SER A 77 -13.16 3.42 -9.89
CA SER A 77 -13.32 2.75 -8.60
C SER A 77 -12.68 1.36 -8.58
N ALA A 78 -13.05 0.45 -9.47
CA ALA A 78 -12.55 -0.94 -9.41
C ALA A 78 -11.02 -1.04 -9.53
N PRO A 79 -10.32 -0.40 -10.50
CA PRO A 79 -8.86 -0.43 -10.56
C PRO A 79 -8.19 0.14 -9.30
N ASN A 80 -8.72 1.26 -8.77
CA ASN A 80 -8.12 1.89 -7.58
C ASN A 80 -8.33 1.06 -6.32
N TRP A 81 -9.54 0.54 -6.09
CA TRP A 81 -9.80 -0.35 -4.97
C TRP A 81 -8.97 -1.63 -5.04
N ALA A 82 -8.90 -2.26 -6.22
CA ALA A 82 -8.04 -3.43 -6.41
C ALA A 82 -6.58 -3.11 -6.11
N SER A 83 -6.06 -1.97 -6.58
CA SER A 83 -4.69 -1.53 -6.26
C SER A 83 -4.47 -1.30 -4.77
N MET A 84 -5.44 -0.74 -4.05
CA MET A 84 -5.35 -0.56 -2.60
C MET A 84 -5.30 -1.89 -1.84
N PHE A 85 -6.07 -2.89 -2.27
CA PHE A 85 -6.11 -4.20 -1.60
C PHE A 85 -4.97 -5.13 -1.99
N THR A 86 -4.38 -4.95 -3.16
CA THR A 86 -3.30 -5.82 -3.65
C THR A 86 -1.92 -5.21 -3.50
N GLY A 87 -1.83 -3.87 -3.34
CA GLY A 87 -0.57 -3.14 -3.27
C GLY A 87 0.17 -3.03 -4.61
N VAL A 88 -0.49 -3.35 -5.74
CA VAL A 88 0.07 -3.30 -7.09
C VAL A 88 -0.86 -2.57 -8.05
N GLY A 89 -0.37 -2.24 -9.25
CA GLY A 89 -1.15 -1.57 -10.28
C GLY A 89 -1.97 -2.51 -11.15
N PRO A 90 -2.83 -1.93 -12.04
CA PRO A 90 -3.69 -2.68 -12.95
C PRO A 90 -2.95 -3.64 -13.87
N GLU A 91 -1.71 -3.34 -14.21
CA GLU A 91 -0.84 -4.19 -15.04
C GLU A 91 -0.52 -5.54 -14.38
N LEU A 92 -0.66 -5.63 -13.05
CA LEU A 92 -0.39 -6.86 -12.30
C LEU A 92 -1.67 -7.53 -11.79
N HIS A 93 -2.64 -6.77 -11.27
CA HIS A 93 -3.89 -7.35 -10.76
C HIS A 93 -4.99 -7.51 -11.82
N GLY A 94 -4.86 -6.84 -12.97
CA GLY A 94 -5.72 -7.04 -14.14
C GLY A 94 -7.05 -6.30 -14.16
N TYR A 95 -7.45 -5.60 -13.11
CA TYR A 95 -8.67 -4.80 -13.09
C TYR A 95 -8.41 -3.43 -13.72
N THR A 96 -9.09 -3.12 -14.82
CA THR A 96 -8.85 -1.90 -15.60
C THR A 96 -10.11 -1.04 -15.82
N THR A 97 -11.30 -1.58 -15.57
CA THR A 97 -12.57 -0.94 -15.91
C THR A 97 -13.45 -0.75 -14.67
N TRP A 98 -14.20 0.35 -14.63
CA TRP A 98 -15.23 0.55 -13.60
C TRP A 98 -16.28 -0.57 -13.66
N GLY A 99 -16.65 -1.08 -12.49
CA GLY A 99 -17.65 -2.15 -12.39
C GLY A 99 -17.16 -3.54 -12.78
N SER A 100 -15.85 -3.74 -12.97
CA SER A 100 -15.24 -5.05 -13.22
C SER A 100 -15.66 -6.06 -12.19
N LYS A 101 -16.10 -7.23 -12.65
CA LYS A 101 -16.40 -8.39 -11.81
C LYS A 101 -15.29 -9.44 -11.84
N THR A 102 -14.48 -9.38 -12.87
CA THR A 102 -13.30 -10.21 -13.11
C THR A 102 -12.21 -9.34 -13.71
N PRO A 103 -10.94 -9.68 -13.53
CA PRO A 103 -9.84 -8.96 -14.19
C PRO A 103 -10.00 -9.01 -15.70
N GLU A 104 -9.86 -7.88 -16.38
CA GLU A 104 -9.87 -7.79 -17.85
C GLU A 104 -8.55 -8.25 -18.48
N ILE A 105 -7.45 -8.07 -17.73
CA ILE A 105 -6.13 -8.57 -18.09
C ILE A 105 -5.80 -9.74 -17.14
N PRO A 106 -5.26 -10.86 -17.63
CA PRO A 106 -4.84 -11.94 -16.77
C PRO A 106 -3.90 -11.45 -15.67
N PRO A 107 -4.19 -11.71 -14.38
CA PRO A 107 -3.30 -11.31 -13.29
C PRO A 107 -1.92 -11.94 -13.43
N PHE A 108 -0.87 -11.21 -13.08
CA PHE A 108 0.52 -11.68 -13.17
C PHE A 108 0.76 -12.96 -12.34
N ILE A 109 0.15 -13.04 -11.16
CA ILE A 109 0.06 -14.25 -10.34
C ILE A 109 -1.37 -14.38 -9.84
N THR A 110 -1.79 -15.60 -9.56
CA THR A 110 -3.15 -15.86 -9.05
C THR A 110 -3.13 -16.71 -7.78
N ASN A 111 -4.09 -16.42 -6.90
CA ASN A 111 -4.45 -17.28 -5.80
C ASN A 111 -5.38 -18.43 -6.28
N GLN A 112 -5.83 -19.28 -5.35
CA GLN A 112 -6.75 -20.39 -5.64
C GLN A 112 -8.11 -19.98 -6.24
N TYR A 113 -8.44 -18.68 -6.19
CA TYR A 113 -9.68 -18.12 -6.75
C TYR A 113 -9.47 -17.45 -8.10
N GLY A 114 -8.28 -17.58 -8.71
CA GLY A 114 -7.94 -16.95 -9.98
C GLY A 114 -7.74 -15.44 -9.91
N ARG A 115 -7.46 -14.89 -8.74
CA ARG A 115 -7.27 -13.45 -8.51
C ARG A 115 -5.86 -13.16 -8.00
N PHE A 116 -5.38 -11.96 -8.24
CA PHE A 116 -4.11 -11.51 -7.65
C PHE A 116 -4.22 -11.56 -6.11
N PRO A 117 -3.18 -12.04 -5.38
CA PRO A 117 -3.20 -12.10 -3.92
C PRO A 117 -3.41 -10.72 -3.30
N GLY A 118 -4.40 -10.61 -2.43
CA GLY A 118 -4.75 -9.37 -1.77
C GLY A 118 -4.52 -9.39 -0.26
N LEU A 119 -4.67 -8.24 0.37
CA LEU A 119 -4.42 -7.98 1.80
C LEU A 119 -5.09 -9.03 2.71
N TYR A 120 -6.35 -9.34 2.48
CA TYR A 120 -7.10 -10.29 3.33
C TYR A 120 -6.59 -11.71 3.22
N GLY A 121 -6.22 -12.16 2.01
CA GLY A 121 -5.60 -13.47 1.80
C GLY A 121 -4.27 -13.57 2.52
N LEU A 122 -3.39 -12.58 2.33
CA LEU A 122 -2.08 -12.53 2.98
C LEU A 122 -2.19 -12.47 4.51
N LEU A 123 -3.16 -11.70 5.04
CA LEU A 123 -3.42 -11.67 6.48
C LEU A 123 -3.91 -13.03 6.99
N ARG A 124 -4.78 -13.70 6.27
CA ARG A 124 -5.27 -15.03 6.65
C ARG A 124 -4.16 -16.06 6.65
N ASP A 125 -3.28 -16.02 5.66
CA ASP A 125 -2.17 -16.97 5.54
C ASP A 125 -1.11 -16.74 6.63
N THR A 126 -0.82 -15.49 6.96
CA THR A 126 0.19 -15.14 7.96
C THR A 126 -0.34 -15.13 9.40
N HIS A 127 -1.64 -14.89 9.57
CA HIS A 127 -2.31 -14.79 10.86
C HIS A 127 -3.64 -15.60 10.83
N PRO A 128 -3.60 -16.92 10.81
CA PRO A 128 -4.80 -17.75 10.61
C PRO A 128 -5.92 -17.57 11.64
N LYS A 129 -5.54 -17.10 12.84
CA LYS A 129 -6.48 -16.84 13.95
C LYS A 129 -6.97 -15.40 14.03
N ALA A 130 -6.51 -14.50 13.13
CA ALA A 130 -6.98 -13.13 13.13
C ALA A 130 -8.46 -13.05 12.75
N GLU A 131 -9.20 -12.21 13.47
CA GLU A 131 -10.55 -11.84 13.07
C GLU A 131 -10.44 -10.76 11.98
N LEU A 132 -11.05 -11.04 10.82
CA LEU A 132 -11.06 -10.15 9.67
C LEU A 132 -12.51 -9.81 9.35
N GLY A 133 -12.83 -8.52 9.29
CA GLY A 133 -14.13 -8.01 8.89
C GLY A 133 -13.99 -7.14 7.64
N TYR A 134 -14.98 -7.21 6.75
CA TYR A 134 -15.06 -6.41 5.55
C TYR A 134 -16.49 -5.91 5.37
N ILE A 135 -16.66 -4.59 5.45
CA ILE A 135 -17.96 -3.92 5.30
C ILE A 135 -17.84 -2.95 4.14
N TYR A 136 -18.75 -3.01 3.21
CA TYR A 136 -18.78 -2.13 2.04
C TYR A 136 -20.22 -1.77 1.65
N GLU A 137 -20.36 -0.64 1.00
CA GLU A 137 -21.64 -0.17 0.46
C GLU A 137 -21.78 -0.52 -1.02
N TRP A 138 -20.75 -0.22 -1.80
CA TRP A 138 -20.77 -0.49 -3.24
C TRP A 138 -20.58 -1.99 -3.52
N ASP A 139 -21.58 -2.60 -4.14
CA ASP A 139 -21.63 -4.05 -4.40
C ASP A 139 -20.47 -4.57 -5.29
N GLY A 140 -19.80 -3.70 -6.04
CA GLY A 140 -18.60 -4.03 -6.81
C GLY A 140 -17.42 -4.50 -5.96
N MET A 141 -17.36 -4.09 -4.69
CA MET A 141 -16.28 -4.44 -3.77
C MET A 141 -16.13 -5.94 -3.52
N LYS A 142 -17.19 -6.71 -3.67
CA LYS A 142 -17.15 -8.19 -3.49
C LYS A 142 -16.39 -8.92 -4.59
N TYR A 143 -16.06 -8.25 -5.67
CA TYR A 143 -15.34 -8.83 -6.81
C TYR A 143 -13.84 -8.52 -6.84
N LEU A 144 -13.37 -7.64 -5.97
CA LEU A 144 -12.00 -7.12 -5.95
C LEU A 144 -11.09 -7.86 -4.96
#